data_9aad9c885487b73152d84d330600985e
#
_entry.id   9aad9c885487b73152d84d330600985e
#
_cell.length_a   1.000
_cell.length_b   1.000
_cell.length_c   1.000
_cell.angle_alpha   90.00
_cell.angle_beta   90.00
_cell.angle_gamma   90.00
#
_symmetry.space_group_name_H-M   'P 1'
#
loop_
_entity.id
_entity.type
_entity.pdbx_description
1 polymer ?
#
loop_
_entity_poly.entity_id
_entity_poly.type
_entity_poly.pdbx_seq_one_letter_code
_entity_poly.pdbx_strand_id
1 'polypeptide(L)'
;MLLAVIAYGGFQWAHQLKEGLIVAGMNQPVYWGLYLTNYVFFIGISHAGTLISAILRLTDAEWRRPITRAAEAITVFALLMGTSNVLWHLGRPELIYIPMLHPQPLSPLIWDVACISVYLMGSITYLYLPLIPDLALLRDRSPRLRWLYRWLSLGWQGTPKQHKLLDRAIGFMAVAIIPIAVSVHTVVSWVFAMTLVPMWHSAIFGPYFVVGAIFSGIAALLIAMAILRKAFHLEPFFRPIHFNNLGLLMLTMACLWLYFTFAEHMTVWYGNEPDEVAVLTSRLSGAFSTPFWTMITCCFVIPLCILSFKRTRTIIGTVIASCAVLIGMWLERFIIVISSASYPRSEFMHDGGLYSPALVEIALTAAQFACFALLYIVFAKLFPLVSIWEVKEGDQTELEAELTGTAEAQL
;
A
#
# COMPACT_ATOMS: atom_id res chain seq x y z
N MET A 1 -18.13 9.06 -13.96
CA MET A 1 -17.91 9.59 -12.60
C MET A 1 -16.42 9.68 -12.25
N LEU A 2 -15.62 8.61 -12.29
CA LEU A 2 -14.18 8.68 -11.94
C LEU A 2 -13.40 9.73 -12.74
N LEU A 3 -13.57 9.77 -14.07
CA LEU A 3 -12.90 10.76 -14.92
C LEU A 3 -13.27 12.21 -14.56
N ALA A 4 -14.49 12.48 -14.14
CA ALA A 4 -14.89 13.81 -13.70
C ALA A 4 -14.19 14.23 -12.39
N VAL A 5 -14.04 13.30 -11.43
CA VAL A 5 -13.31 13.55 -10.20
C VAL A 5 -11.82 13.81 -10.49
N ILE A 6 -11.21 13.00 -11.37
CA ILE A 6 -9.81 13.19 -11.80
C ILE A 6 -9.62 14.53 -12.50
N ALA A 7 -10.54 14.90 -13.41
CA ALA A 7 -10.48 16.18 -14.11
C ALA A 7 -10.61 17.36 -13.15
N TYR A 8 -11.50 17.28 -12.16
CA TYR A 8 -11.64 18.30 -11.13
C TYR A 8 -10.37 18.42 -10.26
N GLY A 9 -9.78 17.29 -9.87
CA GLY A 9 -8.49 17.31 -9.17
C GLY A 9 -7.39 17.94 -10.01
N GLY A 10 -7.32 17.62 -11.31
CA GLY A 10 -6.37 18.25 -12.24
C GLY A 10 -6.57 19.76 -12.37
N PHE A 11 -7.83 20.23 -12.38
CA PHE A 11 -8.14 21.66 -12.36
C PHE A 11 -7.64 22.32 -11.07
N GLN A 12 -7.86 21.71 -9.91
CA GLN A 12 -7.39 22.21 -8.63
C GLN A 12 -5.86 22.20 -8.53
N TRP A 13 -5.20 21.21 -9.12
CA TRP A 13 -3.74 21.21 -9.21
C TRP A 13 -3.21 22.35 -10.09
N ALA A 14 -3.85 22.58 -11.24
CA ALA A 14 -3.50 23.72 -12.10
C ALA A 14 -3.69 25.07 -11.37
N HIS A 15 -4.71 25.19 -10.51
CA HIS A 15 -4.88 26.35 -9.63
C HIS A 15 -3.73 26.49 -8.65
N GLN A 16 -3.34 25.38 -7.95
CA GLN A 16 -2.21 25.38 -7.03
C GLN A 16 -0.87 25.74 -7.71
N LEU A 17 -0.66 25.31 -8.97
CA LEU A 17 0.55 25.65 -9.70
C LEU A 17 0.65 27.15 -10.03
N LYS A 18 -0.49 27.84 -10.19
CA LYS A 18 -0.52 29.29 -10.44
C LYS A 18 -0.34 30.11 -9.17
N GLU A 19 -1.08 29.77 -8.13
CA GLU A 19 -1.12 30.55 -6.88
C GLU A 19 -0.04 30.12 -5.87
N GLY A 20 0.59 28.94 -6.08
CA GLY A 20 1.54 28.35 -5.15
C GLY A 20 0.86 27.56 -4.04
N LEU A 21 1.66 27.07 -3.06
CA LEU A 21 1.18 26.26 -1.94
C LEU A 21 0.31 27.03 -0.94
N ILE A 22 0.16 28.34 -1.10
CA ILE A 22 -0.68 29.17 -0.21
C ILE A 22 -2.17 28.78 -0.26
N VAL A 23 -2.62 28.15 -1.35
CA VAL A 23 -4.00 27.65 -1.50
C VAL A 23 -4.22 26.31 -0.81
N ALA A 24 -3.17 25.64 -0.37
CA ALA A 24 -3.24 24.45 0.46
C ALA A 24 -3.43 24.83 1.93
N GLY A 25 -3.94 23.92 2.74
CA GLY A 25 -4.13 24.12 4.18
C GLY A 25 -2.81 24.09 4.99
N MET A 26 -1.68 23.97 4.30
CA MET A 26 -0.36 23.87 4.89
C MET A 26 0.15 25.28 5.27
N ASN A 27 0.22 25.55 6.57
CA ASN A 27 0.73 26.80 7.15
C ASN A 27 1.63 26.48 8.36
N GLN A 28 2.30 27.48 8.91
CA GLN A 28 3.01 27.30 10.18
C GLN A 28 2.03 26.88 11.29
N PRO A 29 2.36 25.87 12.11
CA PRO A 29 3.57 25.04 12.07
C PRO A 29 3.47 23.81 11.16
N VAL A 30 2.31 23.54 10.53
CA VAL A 30 2.04 22.30 9.78
C VAL A 30 2.38 22.50 8.30
N TYR A 31 3.60 22.15 7.91
CA TYR A 31 4.02 22.18 6.51
C TYR A 31 3.77 20.86 5.76
N TRP A 32 3.43 19.79 6.47
CA TRP A 32 3.17 18.48 5.94
C TRP A 32 1.71 18.11 6.22
N GLY A 33 0.87 18.30 5.21
CA GLY A 33 -0.57 18.08 5.28
C GLY A 33 -1.02 16.75 4.68
N LEU A 34 -2.18 16.78 4.01
CA LEU A 34 -2.77 15.59 3.39
C LEU A 34 -1.90 14.95 2.32
N TYR A 35 -1.07 15.71 1.61
CA TYR A 35 -0.20 15.13 0.59
C TYR A 35 0.77 14.11 1.17
N LEU A 36 1.41 14.44 2.29
CA LEU A 36 2.33 13.50 2.94
C LEU A 36 1.59 12.36 3.64
N THR A 37 0.43 12.62 4.23
CA THR A 37 -0.47 11.58 4.77
C THR A 37 -0.81 10.55 3.70
N ASN A 38 -1.24 11.00 2.53
CA ASN A 38 -1.58 10.12 1.40
C ASN A 38 -0.36 9.42 0.81
N TYR A 39 0.80 10.10 0.75
CA TYR A 39 2.06 9.50 0.35
C TYR A 39 2.37 8.25 1.16
N VAL A 40 2.43 8.38 2.49
CA VAL A 40 2.73 7.26 3.39
C VAL A 40 1.64 6.18 3.32
N PHE A 41 0.38 6.57 3.21
CA PHE A 41 -0.75 5.65 3.11
C PHE A 41 -0.70 4.79 1.84
N PHE A 42 -0.51 5.39 0.67
CA PHE A 42 -0.46 4.64 -0.59
C PHE A 42 0.79 3.77 -0.69
N ILE A 43 1.95 4.25 -0.21
CA ILE A 43 3.14 3.40 -0.11
C ILE A 43 2.88 2.23 0.84
N GLY A 44 2.15 2.46 1.95
CA GLY A 44 1.71 1.37 2.85
C GLY A 44 0.89 0.31 2.12
N ILE A 45 -0.17 0.71 1.41
CA ILE A 45 -1.00 -0.21 0.63
C ILE A 45 -0.18 -1.02 -0.38
N SER A 46 0.85 -0.43 -0.96
CA SER A 46 1.66 -1.10 -1.98
C SER A 46 2.37 -2.36 -1.48
N HIS A 47 2.61 -2.48 -0.18
CA HIS A 47 3.30 -3.64 0.39
C HIS A 47 2.47 -4.93 0.36
N ALA A 48 1.15 -4.81 0.25
CA ALA A 48 0.26 -5.97 0.22
C ALA A 48 0.59 -6.97 -0.88
N GLY A 49 0.66 -6.46 -2.08
CA GLY A 49 0.83 -7.32 -3.23
C GLY A 49 2.18 -8.00 -3.23
N THR A 50 3.22 -7.21 -3.03
CA THR A 50 4.58 -7.69 -3.18
C THR A 50 4.98 -8.63 -2.05
N LEU A 51 4.73 -8.25 -0.79
CA LEU A 51 5.11 -9.10 0.35
C LEU A 51 4.25 -10.34 0.43
N ILE A 52 2.93 -10.22 0.27
CA ILE A 52 2.04 -11.39 0.33
C ILE A 52 2.34 -12.34 -0.81
N SER A 53 2.46 -11.84 -2.04
CA SER A 53 2.80 -12.66 -3.22
C SER A 53 4.14 -13.37 -3.04
N ALA A 54 5.18 -12.62 -2.65
CA ALA A 54 6.53 -13.17 -2.51
C ALA A 54 6.64 -14.14 -1.34
N ILE A 55 6.12 -13.82 -0.16
CA ILE A 55 6.16 -14.70 1.01
C ILE A 55 5.37 -15.98 0.76
N LEU A 56 4.15 -15.87 0.24
CA LEU A 56 3.33 -17.05 -0.08
C LEU A 56 3.96 -17.92 -1.18
N ARG A 57 4.73 -17.31 -2.11
CA ARG A 57 5.48 -18.07 -3.11
C ARG A 57 6.65 -18.83 -2.48
N LEU A 58 7.41 -18.18 -1.60
CA LEU A 58 8.56 -18.80 -0.93
C LEU A 58 8.16 -19.87 0.10
N THR A 59 6.94 -19.83 0.60
CA THR A 59 6.37 -20.83 1.51
C THR A 59 5.56 -21.91 0.79
N ASP A 60 5.62 -21.96 -0.55
CA ASP A 60 4.91 -22.90 -1.40
C ASP A 60 3.40 -23.00 -1.13
N ALA A 61 2.79 -21.87 -0.74
CA ALA A 61 1.37 -21.78 -0.46
C ALA A 61 0.54 -21.78 -1.76
N GLU A 62 0.10 -22.96 -2.22
CA GLU A 62 -0.61 -23.15 -3.50
C GLU A 62 -1.86 -22.28 -3.66
N TRP A 63 -2.58 -22.00 -2.56
CA TRP A 63 -3.77 -21.15 -2.57
C TRP A 63 -3.50 -19.69 -3.01
N ARG A 64 -2.23 -19.24 -3.11
CA ARG A 64 -1.85 -17.91 -3.57
C ARG A 64 -2.10 -17.67 -5.06
N ARG A 65 -2.02 -18.70 -5.91
CA ARG A 65 -2.00 -18.58 -7.38
C ARG A 65 -3.09 -17.66 -7.95
N PRO A 66 -4.37 -17.73 -7.52
CA PRO A 66 -5.41 -16.85 -8.06
C PRO A 66 -5.29 -15.38 -7.61
N ILE A 67 -4.70 -15.12 -6.44
CA ILE A 67 -4.70 -13.78 -5.82
C ILE A 67 -3.43 -12.97 -6.10
N THR A 68 -2.33 -13.62 -6.46
CA THR A 68 -0.99 -13.03 -6.60
C THR A 68 -1.00 -11.82 -7.54
N ARG A 69 -1.51 -11.98 -8.75
CA ARG A 69 -1.52 -10.91 -9.76
C ARG A 69 -2.39 -9.73 -9.37
N ALA A 70 -3.56 -9.99 -8.78
CA ALA A 70 -4.43 -8.94 -8.28
C ALA A 70 -3.72 -8.10 -7.21
N ALA A 71 -2.96 -8.76 -6.33
CA ALA A 71 -2.18 -8.13 -5.29
C ALA A 71 -1.00 -7.32 -5.84
N GLU A 72 -0.24 -7.86 -6.80
CA GLU A 72 0.87 -7.16 -7.46
C GLU A 72 0.43 -5.92 -8.24
N ALA A 73 -0.74 -5.96 -8.88
CA ALA A 73 -1.32 -4.81 -9.55
C ALA A 73 -1.67 -3.68 -8.56
N ILE A 74 -2.22 -4.02 -7.36
CA ILE A 74 -2.44 -3.05 -6.29
C ILE A 74 -1.13 -2.36 -5.92
N THR A 75 -0.04 -3.12 -5.77
CA THR A 75 1.28 -2.58 -5.44
C THR A 75 1.72 -1.51 -6.42
N VAL A 76 1.73 -1.81 -7.71
CA VAL A 76 2.22 -0.88 -8.74
C VAL A 76 1.36 0.39 -8.77
N PHE A 77 0.04 0.26 -8.74
CA PHE A 77 -0.83 1.44 -8.81
C PHE A 77 -0.80 2.26 -7.53
N ALA A 78 -0.70 1.63 -6.36
CA ALA A 78 -0.54 2.34 -5.09
C ALA A 78 0.80 3.10 -5.05
N LEU A 79 1.90 2.51 -5.54
CA LEU A 79 3.19 3.20 -5.66
C LEU A 79 3.11 4.42 -6.57
N LEU A 80 2.44 4.31 -7.72
CA LEU A 80 2.23 5.45 -8.62
C LEU A 80 1.44 6.57 -7.94
N MET A 81 0.40 6.22 -7.17
CA MET A 81 -0.37 7.21 -6.41
C MET A 81 0.45 7.79 -5.25
N GLY A 82 1.19 6.97 -4.53
CA GLY A 82 2.09 7.42 -3.47
C GLY A 82 3.10 8.45 -3.99
N THR A 83 3.85 8.08 -5.02
CA THR A 83 4.89 8.96 -5.60
C THR A 83 4.34 10.25 -6.20
N SER A 84 3.11 10.26 -6.72
CA SER A 84 2.47 11.48 -7.24
C SER A 84 2.26 12.56 -6.16
N ASN A 85 2.15 12.18 -4.88
CA ASN A 85 2.02 13.15 -3.79
C ASN A 85 3.26 14.04 -3.62
N VAL A 86 4.44 13.51 -3.95
CA VAL A 86 5.69 14.30 -3.94
C VAL A 86 5.58 15.46 -4.92
N LEU A 87 5.06 15.22 -6.14
CA LEU A 87 4.86 16.26 -7.14
C LEU A 87 3.91 17.36 -6.66
N TRP A 88 2.85 16.99 -5.97
CA TRP A 88 1.86 17.96 -5.48
C TRP A 88 2.36 18.76 -4.28
N HIS A 89 3.22 18.13 -3.46
CA HIS A 89 3.81 18.77 -2.28
C HIS A 89 4.94 19.73 -2.62
N LEU A 90 5.65 19.54 -3.73
CA LEU A 90 6.85 20.34 -4.06
C LEU A 90 6.58 21.81 -4.34
N GLY A 91 5.36 22.23 -4.66
CA GLY A 91 5.04 23.60 -5.08
C GLY A 91 5.67 24.03 -6.42
N ARG A 92 6.90 23.54 -6.68
CA ARG A 92 7.64 23.70 -7.96
C ARG A 92 8.03 22.35 -8.51
N PRO A 93 7.12 21.59 -9.13
CA PRO A 93 7.38 20.23 -9.60
C PRO A 93 8.47 20.15 -10.68
N GLU A 94 8.73 21.24 -11.39
CA GLU A 94 9.83 21.36 -12.35
C GLU A 94 11.21 21.21 -11.73
N LEU A 95 11.34 21.34 -10.41
CA LEU A 95 12.61 21.19 -9.68
C LEU A 95 12.82 19.79 -9.09
N ILE A 96 11.94 18.83 -9.37
CA ILE A 96 12.02 17.46 -8.80
C ILE A 96 13.32 16.73 -9.11
N TYR A 97 14.01 17.11 -10.20
CA TYR A 97 15.28 16.52 -10.60
C TYR A 97 16.48 17.01 -9.76
N ILE A 98 16.36 18.12 -9.04
CA ILE A 98 17.46 18.73 -8.29
C ILE A 98 18.06 17.79 -7.24
N PRO A 99 17.28 17.10 -6.39
CA PRO A 99 17.84 16.15 -5.44
C PRO A 99 18.63 15.01 -6.08
N MET A 100 18.35 14.68 -7.36
CA MET A 100 19.09 13.66 -8.10
C MET A 100 20.41 14.20 -8.68
N LEU A 101 20.44 15.47 -9.11
CA LEU A 101 21.65 16.10 -9.63
C LEU A 101 22.62 16.55 -8.52
N HIS A 102 22.07 16.95 -7.37
CA HIS A 102 22.82 17.43 -6.21
C HIS A 102 22.43 16.63 -4.96
N PRO A 103 22.71 15.31 -4.93
CA PRO A 103 22.31 14.46 -3.83
C PRO A 103 23.07 14.88 -2.55
N GLN A 104 22.31 14.91 -1.43
CA GLN A 104 22.88 15.05 -0.08
C GLN A 104 22.90 13.67 0.58
N PRO A 105 24.03 12.94 0.57
CA PRO A 105 24.09 11.52 0.97
C PRO A 105 23.63 11.26 2.41
N LEU A 106 23.69 12.26 3.29
CA LEU A 106 23.25 12.15 4.69
C LEU A 106 21.77 12.49 4.90
N SER A 107 21.05 12.88 3.84
CA SER A 107 19.62 13.22 3.95
C SER A 107 18.73 11.98 3.79
N PRO A 108 17.83 11.70 4.75
CA PRO A 108 16.84 10.63 4.60
C PRO A 108 15.93 10.80 3.39
N LEU A 109 15.72 12.03 2.92
CA LEU A 109 14.91 12.31 1.72
C LEU A 109 15.51 11.72 0.45
N ILE A 110 16.84 11.76 0.29
CA ILE A 110 17.48 11.17 -0.91
C ILE A 110 17.48 9.65 -0.84
N TRP A 111 17.57 9.07 0.37
CA TRP A 111 17.44 7.63 0.57
C TRP A 111 16.03 7.17 0.21
N ASP A 112 15.02 7.96 0.58
CA ASP A 112 13.61 7.68 0.27
C ASP A 112 13.38 7.68 -1.25
N VAL A 113 13.85 8.71 -1.97
CA VAL A 113 13.77 8.77 -3.45
C VAL A 113 14.43 7.55 -4.10
N ALA A 114 15.61 7.16 -3.64
CA ALA A 114 16.32 6.00 -4.17
C ALA A 114 15.56 4.68 -3.90
N CYS A 115 15.13 4.47 -2.66
CA CYS A 115 14.41 3.27 -2.25
C CYS A 115 13.07 3.11 -2.99
N ILE A 116 12.27 4.18 -3.11
CA ILE A 116 11.00 4.15 -3.83
C ILE A 116 11.21 3.88 -5.32
N SER A 117 12.23 4.49 -5.93
CA SER A 117 12.55 4.25 -7.34
C SER A 117 12.89 2.78 -7.59
N VAL A 118 13.73 2.18 -6.73
CA VAL A 118 14.08 0.75 -6.82
C VAL A 118 12.85 -0.13 -6.59
N TYR A 119 12.02 0.21 -5.61
CA TYR A 119 10.82 -0.55 -5.30
C TYR A 119 9.78 -0.48 -6.42
N LEU A 120 9.57 0.69 -7.02
CA LEU A 120 8.67 0.85 -8.16
C LEU A 120 9.15 0.03 -9.37
N MET A 121 10.44 0.13 -9.73
CA MET A 121 11.00 -0.66 -10.84
C MET A 121 10.92 -2.16 -10.54
N GLY A 122 11.29 -2.58 -9.34
CA GLY A 122 11.20 -3.97 -8.91
C GLY A 122 9.77 -4.50 -8.94
N SER A 123 8.80 -3.73 -8.45
CA SER A 123 7.39 -4.12 -8.44
C SER A 123 6.77 -4.21 -9.83
N ILE A 124 7.12 -3.28 -10.74
CA ILE A 124 6.72 -3.36 -12.14
C ILE A 124 7.30 -4.63 -12.78
N THR A 125 8.57 -4.91 -12.54
CA THR A 125 9.23 -6.11 -13.07
C THR A 125 8.60 -7.38 -12.53
N TYR A 126 8.31 -7.43 -11.22
CA TYR A 126 7.72 -8.57 -10.55
C TYR A 126 6.29 -8.86 -11.02
N LEU A 127 5.48 -7.83 -11.27
CA LEU A 127 4.16 -7.94 -11.90
C LEU A 127 4.27 -8.39 -13.36
N TYR A 128 5.25 -7.88 -14.10
CA TYR A 128 5.36 -8.08 -15.54
C TYR A 128 5.83 -9.49 -15.92
N LEU A 129 6.78 -10.06 -15.18
CA LEU A 129 7.34 -11.38 -15.49
C LEU A 129 6.26 -12.48 -15.60
N PRO A 130 5.35 -12.65 -14.61
CA PRO A 130 4.29 -13.65 -14.71
C PRO A 130 3.21 -13.33 -15.77
N LEU A 131 3.17 -12.08 -16.26
CA LEU A 131 2.25 -11.70 -17.34
C LEU A 131 2.72 -12.19 -18.71
N ILE A 132 4.00 -12.38 -18.94
CA ILE A 132 4.57 -12.68 -20.28
C ILE A 132 3.89 -13.88 -20.95
N PRO A 133 3.71 -15.07 -20.32
CA PRO A 133 3.05 -16.21 -20.93
C PRO A 133 1.59 -15.92 -21.29
N ASP A 134 0.86 -15.24 -20.41
CA ASP A 134 -0.55 -14.91 -20.64
C ASP A 134 -0.72 -13.86 -21.74
N LEU A 135 0.21 -12.91 -21.87
CA LEU A 135 0.24 -11.95 -22.97
C LEU A 135 0.47 -12.64 -24.33
N ALA A 136 1.27 -13.70 -24.36
CA ALA A 136 1.44 -14.51 -25.55
C ALA A 136 0.12 -15.23 -25.94
N LEU A 137 -0.60 -15.75 -24.96
CA LEU A 137 -1.93 -16.33 -25.20
C LEU A 137 -2.93 -15.29 -25.73
N LEU A 138 -2.93 -14.08 -25.17
CA LEU A 138 -3.79 -12.97 -25.62
C LEU A 138 -3.39 -12.46 -27.01
N ARG A 139 -2.10 -12.44 -27.35
CA ARG A 139 -1.60 -12.12 -28.69
C ARG A 139 -2.25 -12.99 -29.76
N ASP A 140 -2.37 -14.27 -29.46
CA ASP A 140 -2.86 -15.27 -30.41
C ASP A 140 -4.40 -15.30 -30.48
N ARG A 141 -5.08 -14.86 -29.42
CA ARG A 141 -6.56 -14.87 -29.31
C ARG A 141 -7.26 -13.53 -29.61
N SER A 142 -6.58 -12.38 -29.44
CA SER A 142 -7.20 -11.05 -29.56
C SER A 142 -6.70 -10.30 -30.78
N PRO A 143 -7.48 -10.22 -31.86
CA PRO A 143 -7.06 -9.50 -33.08
C PRO A 143 -6.93 -7.98 -32.90
N ARG A 144 -7.78 -7.36 -32.01
CA ARG A 144 -7.83 -5.90 -31.84
C ARG A 144 -6.59 -5.30 -31.16
N LEU A 145 -6.01 -6.03 -30.20
CA LEU A 145 -4.86 -5.57 -29.41
C LEU A 145 -3.60 -6.43 -29.68
N ARG A 146 -3.61 -7.16 -30.79
CA ARG A 146 -2.51 -8.08 -31.14
C ARG A 146 -1.14 -7.40 -31.20
N TRP A 147 -1.10 -6.17 -31.69
CA TRP A 147 0.13 -5.38 -31.76
C TRP A 147 0.70 -5.11 -30.35
N LEU A 148 -0.17 -4.72 -29.39
CA LEU A 148 0.23 -4.45 -28.01
C LEU A 148 0.76 -5.72 -27.33
N TYR A 149 -0.03 -6.81 -27.41
CA TYR A 149 0.37 -8.08 -26.79
C TYR A 149 1.60 -8.70 -27.44
N ARG A 150 1.83 -8.47 -28.75
CA ARG A 150 3.03 -8.90 -29.43
C ARG A 150 4.30 -8.20 -28.88
N TRP A 151 4.21 -6.91 -28.62
CA TRP A 151 5.31 -6.15 -28.01
C TRP A 151 5.55 -6.61 -26.57
N LEU A 152 4.49 -6.70 -25.77
CA LEU A 152 4.58 -7.03 -24.36
C LEU A 152 4.92 -8.51 -24.11
N SER A 153 4.68 -9.44 -25.04
CA SER A 153 5.05 -10.86 -24.86
C SER A 153 6.53 -11.17 -25.13
N LEU A 154 7.34 -10.18 -25.53
CA LEU A 154 8.79 -10.30 -25.75
C LEU A 154 9.20 -11.54 -26.60
N GLY A 155 8.37 -11.91 -27.59
CA GLY A 155 8.63 -13.07 -28.42
C GLY A 155 8.47 -14.42 -27.73
N TRP A 156 7.69 -14.49 -26.64
CA TRP A 156 7.41 -15.73 -25.92
C TRP A 156 6.79 -16.79 -26.83
N GLN A 157 7.41 -17.99 -26.85
CA GLN A 157 6.98 -19.15 -27.64
C GLN A 157 6.58 -20.37 -26.78
N GLY A 158 6.75 -20.27 -25.44
CA GLY A 158 6.41 -21.36 -24.53
C GLY A 158 7.38 -22.54 -24.56
N THR A 159 8.64 -22.32 -24.95
CA THR A 159 9.63 -23.42 -24.95
C THR A 159 10.01 -23.82 -23.52
N PRO A 160 10.39 -25.09 -23.25
CA PRO A 160 10.83 -25.51 -21.90
C PRO A 160 11.99 -24.67 -21.34
N LYS A 161 12.87 -24.20 -22.22
CA LYS A 161 13.98 -23.30 -21.83
C LYS A 161 13.46 -21.94 -21.35
N GLN A 162 12.45 -21.38 -22.03
CA GLN A 162 11.83 -20.11 -21.64
C GLN A 162 11.11 -20.24 -20.31
N HIS A 163 10.33 -21.32 -20.10
CA HIS A 163 9.66 -21.58 -18.81
C HIS A 163 10.69 -21.66 -17.66
N LYS A 164 11.73 -22.48 -17.82
CA LYS A 164 12.79 -22.61 -16.79
C LYS A 164 13.50 -21.30 -16.47
N LEU A 165 13.72 -20.44 -17.48
CA LEU A 165 14.34 -19.13 -17.28
C LEU A 165 13.39 -18.18 -16.57
N LEU A 166 12.12 -18.18 -16.95
CA LEU A 166 11.07 -17.36 -16.32
C LEU A 166 10.90 -17.71 -14.84
N ASP A 167 10.78 -19.00 -14.52
CA ASP A 167 10.62 -19.46 -13.14
C ASP A 167 11.81 -19.06 -12.26
N ARG A 168 13.03 -19.16 -12.79
CA ARG A 168 14.21 -18.66 -12.08
C ARG A 168 14.18 -17.15 -11.88
N ALA A 169 13.76 -16.38 -12.90
CA ALA A 169 13.65 -14.93 -12.81
C ALA A 169 12.59 -14.49 -11.78
N ILE A 170 11.41 -15.14 -11.80
CA ILE A 170 10.36 -14.86 -10.82
C ILE A 170 10.81 -15.27 -9.42
N GLY A 171 11.46 -16.43 -9.26
CA GLY A 171 11.99 -16.89 -7.97
C GLY A 171 13.04 -15.91 -7.41
N PHE A 172 13.98 -15.45 -8.23
CA PHE A 172 14.95 -14.43 -7.84
C PHE A 172 14.27 -13.12 -7.41
N MET A 173 13.31 -12.64 -8.22
CA MET A 173 12.57 -11.43 -7.89
C MET A 173 11.75 -11.57 -6.61
N ALA A 174 11.15 -12.72 -6.34
CA ALA A 174 10.42 -12.98 -5.10
C ALA A 174 11.32 -12.86 -3.86
N VAL A 175 12.56 -13.36 -3.94
CA VAL A 175 13.55 -13.21 -2.86
C VAL A 175 14.02 -11.76 -2.73
N ALA A 176 14.32 -11.10 -3.86
CA ALA A 176 14.87 -9.73 -3.87
C ALA A 176 13.86 -8.67 -3.41
N ILE A 177 12.57 -8.83 -3.75
CA ILE A 177 11.56 -7.80 -3.48
C ILE A 177 11.22 -7.67 -1.99
N ILE A 178 11.39 -8.73 -1.19
CA ILE A 178 11.09 -8.71 0.26
C ILE A 178 11.99 -7.71 0.99
N PRO A 179 13.33 -7.81 0.94
CA PRO A 179 14.18 -6.83 1.60
C PRO A 179 14.03 -5.43 0.99
N ILE A 180 13.77 -5.30 -0.31
CA ILE A 180 13.49 -4.00 -0.94
C ILE A 180 12.25 -3.37 -0.31
N ALA A 181 11.14 -4.09 -0.21
CA ALA A 181 9.90 -3.59 0.37
C ALA A 181 10.08 -3.18 1.84
N VAL A 182 10.72 -4.03 2.66
CA VAL A 182 11.01 -3.73 4.07
C VAL A 182 11.90 -2.49 4.18
N SER A 183 12.94 -2.39 3.34
CA SER A 183 13.88 -1.24 3.35
C SER A 183 13.16 0.07 2.99
N VAL A 184 12.30 0.07 1.97
CA VAL A 184 11.53 1.28 1.58
C VAL A 184 10.72 1.80 2.75
N HIS A 185 9.94 0.93 3.41
CA HIS A 185 9.09 1.39 4.50
C HIS A 185 9.88 1.82 5.74
N THR A 186 10.99 1.17 5.99
CA THR A 186 11.93 1.59 7.03
C THR A 186 12.52 2.97 6.73
N VAL A 187 12.96 3.21 5.49
CA VAL A 187 13.52 4.51 5.08
C VAL A 187 12.45 5.62 5.09
N VAL A 188 11.23 5.34 4.58
CA VAL A 188 10.10 6.27 4.71
C VAL A 188 9.85 6.66 6.17
N SER A 189 9.91 5.69 7.09
CA SER A 189 9.75 5.97 8.52
C SER A 189 10.88 6.84 9.07
N TRP A 190 12.11 6.69 8.58
CA TRP A 190 13.27 7.49 9.00
C TRP A 190 13.21 8.95 8.54
N VAL A 191 12.44 9.26 7.49
CA VAL A 191 12.15 10.66 7.14
C VAL A 191 11.47 11.38 8.31
N PHE A 192 10.70 10.68 9.13
CA PHE A 192 10.12 11.18 10.37
C PHE A 192 11.07 10.98 11.56
N ALA A 193 11.53 9.75 11.77
CA ALA A 193 12.27 9.35 12.97
C ALA A 193 13.63 10.06 13.16
N MET A 194 14.20 10.61 12.10
CA MET A 194 15.45 11.38 12.15
C MET A 194 15.24 12.90 12.26
N THR A 195 14.05 13.35 12.66
CA THR A 195 13.74 14.76 12.85
C THR A 195 13.59 15.10 14.32
N LEU A 196 13.61 16.39 14.64
CA LEU A 196 13.42 16.90 16.01
C LEU A 196 11.96 17.22 16.34
N VAL A 197 11.01 16.72 15.54
CA VAL A 197 9.59 16.92 15.80
C VAL A 197 9.14 16.00 16.95
N PRO A 198 8.43 16.52 17.96
CA PRO A 198 7.95 15.73 19.07
C PRO A 198 7.15 14.51 18.63
N MET A 199 7.40 13.35 19.23
CA MET A 199 6.84 12.04 18.90
C MET A 199 7.15 11.51 17.49
N TRP A 200 8.12 12.07 16.75
CA TRP A 200 8.60 11.49 15.50
C TRP A 200 9.91 10.73 15.69
N HIS A 201 10.82 11.21 16.52
CA HIS A 201 12.12 10.58 16.74
C HIS A 201 11.98 9.32 17.60
N SER A 202 11.67 8.22 16.96
CA SER A 202 11.43 6.94 17.61
C SER A 202 12.09 5.79 16.85
N ALA A 203 12.84 4.95 17.56
CA ALA A 203 13.50 3.77 17.00
C ALA A 203 12.50 2.70 16.53
N ILE A 204 11.28 2.69 17.08
CA ILE A 204 10.24 1.72 16.76
C ILE A 204 9.54 2.01 15.43
N PHE A 205 9.71 3.20 14.85
CA PHE A 205 9.02 3.62 13.63
C PHE A 205 9.31 2.69 12.43
N GLY A 206 10.54 2.17 12.30
CA GLY A 206 10.88 1.21 11.24
C GLY A 206 9.93 0.02 11.21
N PRO A 207 9.96 -0.86 12.20
CA PRO A 207 9.07 -2.02 12.28
C PRO A 207 7.59 -1.65 12.39
N TYR A 208 7.24 -0.55 13.06
CA TYR A 208 5.86 -0.07 13.17
C TYR A 208 5.25 0.27 11.80
N PHE A 209 5.99 1.01 10.97
CA PHE A 209 5.55 1.36 9.62
C PHE A 209 5.45 0.14 8.71
N VAL A 210 6.38 -0.81 8.81
CA VAL A 210 6.34 -2.06 8.02
C VAL A 210 5.10 -2.89 8.38
N VAL A 211 4.81 -3.08 9.67
CA VAL A 211 3.62 -3.80 10.12
C VAL A 211 2.34 -3.09 9.67
N GLY A 212 2.26 -1.77 9.83
CA GLY A 212 1.13 -0.98 9.36
C GLY A 212 0.93 -1.06 7.84
N ALA A 213 2.02 -1.13 7.07
CA ALA A 213 1.97 -1.31 5.63
C ALA A 213 1.41 -2.68 5.23
N ILE A 214 1.90 -3.76 5.80
CA ILE A 214 1.38 -5.10 5.57
C ILE A 214 -0.10 -5.16 5.96
N PHE A 215 -0.46 -4.59 7.10
CA PHE A 215 -1.82 -4.56 7.61
C PHE A 215 -2.79 -3.85 6.66
N SER A 216 -2.48 -2.61 6.26
CA SER A 216 -3.30 -1.85 5.30
C SER A 216 -3.37 -2.53 3.94
N GLY A 217 -2.31 -3.16 3.56
CA GLY A 217 -2.22 -3.87 2.30
C GLY A 217 -3.08 -5.12 2.24
N ILE A 218 -3.10 -5.96 3.29
CA ILE A 218 -4.01 -7.11 3.37
C ILE A 218 -5.45 -6.64 3.27
N ALA A 219 -5.79 -5.54 3.96
CA ALA A 219 -7.13 -4.97 3.93
C ALA A 219 -7.53 -4.52 2.51
N ALA A 220 -6.64 -3.81 1.80
CA ALA A 220 -6.87 -3.40 0.42
C ALA A 220 -7.05 -4.60 -0.53
N LEU A 221 -6.24 -5.64 -0.36
CA LEU A 221 -6.35 -6.88 -1.14
C LEU A 221 -7.69 -7.57 -0.92
N LEU A 222 -8.15 -7.73 0.32
CA LEU A 222 -9.43 -8.35 0.64
C LEU A 222 -10.61 -7.61 0.01
N ILE A 223 -10.60 -6.28 0.03
CA ILE A 223 -11.63 -5.46 -0.63
C ILE A 223 -11.58 -5.65 -2.15
N ALA A 224 -10.38 -5.57 -2.74
CA ALA A 224 -10.22 -5.77 -4.18
C ALA A 224 -10.69 -7.17 -4.60
N MET A 225 -10.30 -8.22 -3.89
CA MET A 225 -10.75 -9.59 -4.15
C MET A 225 -12.28 -9.72 -4.09
N ALA A 226 -12.93 -9.09 -3.10
CA ALA A 226 -14.39 -9.13 -2.96
C ALA A 226 -15.10 -8.42 -4.12
N ILE A 227 -14.58 -7.26 -4.56
CA ILE A 227 -15.08 -6.52 -5.71
C ILE A 227 -14.91 -7.34 -7.00
N LEU A 228 -13.70 -7.84 -7.25
CA LEU A 228 -13.37 -8.62 -8.44
C LEU A 228 -14.16 -9.92 -8.51
N ARG A 229 -14.33 -10.59 -7.37
CA ARG A 229 -15.14 -11.81 -7.25
C ARG A 229 -16.55 -11.61 -7.79
N LYS A 230 -17.19 -10.47 -7.43
CA LYS A 230 -18.53 -10.13 -7.92
C LYS A 230 -18.53 -9.56 -9.33
N ALA A 231 -17.62 -8.64 -9.64
CA ALA A 231 -17.62 -7.90 -10.90
C ALA A 231 -17.26 -8.77 -12.11
N PHE A 232 -16.41 -9.78 -11.92
CA PHE A 232 -15.90 -10.64 -12.97
C PHE A 232 -16.32 -12.11 -12.80
N HIS A 233 -17.24 -12.42 -11.88
CA HIS A 233 -17.71 -13.80 -11.62
C HIS A 233 -16.56 -14.78 -11.33
N LEU A 234 -15.61 -14.36 -10.48
CA LEU A 234 -14.42 -15.14 -10.12
C LEU A 234 -14.63 -15.99 -8.84
N GLU A 235 -15.87 -16.40 -8.57
CA GLU A 235 -16.22 -17.23 -7.41
C GLU A 235 -15.42 -18.55 -7.33
N PRO A 236 -15.16 -19.24 -8.44
CA PRO A 236 -14.37 -20.49 -8.42
C PRO A 236 -12.91 -20.28 -7.97
N PHE A 237 -12.34 -19.11 -8.28
CA PHE A 237 -10.95 -18.78 -7.99
C PHE A 237 -10.79 -18.08 -6.62
N PHE A 238 -11.63 -17.12 -6.30
CA PHE A 238 -11.60 -16.42 -5.00
C PHE A 238 -12.54 -17.10 -4.01
N ARG A 239 -12.11 -18.26 -3.51
CA ARG A 239 -12.87 -19.12 -2.59
C ARG A 239 -12.88 -18.52 -1.15
N PRO A 240 -13.85 -18.91 -0.29
CA PRO A 240 -13.92 -18.44 1.10
C PRO A 240 -12.64 -18.71 1.91
N ILE A 241 -11.88 -19.73 1.57
CA ILE A 241 -10.62 -20.06 2.23
C ILE A 241 -9.59 -18.94 2.14
N HIS A 242 -9.51 -18.25 1.00
CA HIS A 242 -8.59 -17.12 0.82
C HIS A 242 -8.95 -15.96 1.76
N PHE A 243 -10.25 -15.64 1.89
CA PHE A 243 -10.73 -14.61 2.81
C PHE A 243 -10.49 -14.98 4.26
N ASN A 244 -10.66 -16.26 4.62
CA ASN A 244 -10.39 -16.76 5.96
C ASN A 244 -8.90 -16.64 6.31
N ASN A 245 -8.00 -17.08 5.45
CA ASN A 245 -6.56 -17.09 5.71
C ASN A 245 -5.98 -15.66 5.76
N LEU A 246 -6.36 -14.80 4.80
CA LEU A 246 -5.98 -13.39 4.83
C LEU A 246 -6.62 -12.65 6.02
N GLY A 247 -7.85 -13.01 6.41
CA GLY A 247 -8.50 -12.46 7.59
C GLY A 247 -7.77 -12.80 8.89
N LEU A 248 -7.26 -14.04 9.03
CA LEU A 248 -6.42 -14.44 10.17
C LEU A 248 -5.09 -13.70 10.18
N LEU A 249 -4.45 -13.57 9.01
CA LEU A 249 -3.21 -12.79 8.90
C LEU A 249 -3.47 -11.31 9.26
N MET A 250 -4.59 -10.73 8.80
CA MET A 250 -5.00 -9.37 9.15
C MET A 250 -5.22 -9.21 10.66
N LEU A 251 -5.81 -10.19 11.34
CA LEU A 251 -5.95 -10.18 12.81
C LEU A 251 -4.60 -10.21 13.51
N THR A 252 -3.67 -11.02 13.03
CA THR A 252 -2.29 -11.05 13.57
C THR A 252 -1.62 -9.70 13.42
N MET A 253 -1.75 -9.05 12.26
CA MET A 253 -1.21 -7.72 12.04
C MET A 253 -1.88 -6.66 12.90
N ALA A 254 -3.19 -6.77 13.19
CA ALA A 254 -3.88 -5.87 14.10
C ALA A 254 -3.32 -5.96 15.53
N CYS A 255 -3.02 -7.14 16.01
CA CYS A 255 -2.40 -7.34 17.32
C CYS A 255 -0.97 -6.78 17.39
N LEU A 256 -0.16 -7.01 16.34
CA LEU A 256 1.20 -6.47 16.26
C LEU A 256 1.18 -4.94 16.14
N TRP A 257 0.27 -4.39 15.36
CA TRP A 257 0.07 -2.96 15.22
C TRP A 257 -0.29 -2.31 16.56
N LEU A 258 -1.23 -2.92 17.31
CA LEU A 258 -1.58 -2.41 18.63
C LEU A 258 -0.39 -2.48 19.61
N TYR A 259 0.38 -3.57 19.56
CA TYR A 259 1.57 -3.70 20.39
C TYR A 259 2.57 -2.55 20.14
N PHE A 260 2.86 -2.24 18.88
CA PHE A 260 3.76 -1.12 18.55
C PHE A 260 3.16 0.24 18.91
N THR A 261 1.87 0.44 18.65
CA THR A 261 1.16 1.66 19.04
C THR A 261 1.22 1.87 20.55
N PHE A 262 0.95 0.82 21.33
CA PHE A 262 1.03 0.86 22.78
C PHE A 262 2.45 1.14 23.26
N ALA A 263 3.45 0.43 22.72
CA ALA A 263 4.86 0.60 23.10
C ALA A 263 5.34 2.05 22.87
N GLU A 264 5.01 2.64 21.70
CA GLU A 264 5.33 4.03 21.37
C GLU A 264 4.73 5.01 22.38
N HIS A 265 3.43 4.91 22.64
CA HIS A 265 2.76 5.83 23.56
C HIS A 265 3.17 5.61 25.02
N MET A 266 3.48 4.37 25.41
CA MET A 266 3.96 4.05 26.74
C MET A 266 5.36 4.65 27.00
N THR A 267 6.27 4.56 26.04
CA THR A 267 7.62 5.11 26.17
C THR A 267 7.60 6.63 26.29
N VAL A 268 6.77 7.30 25.50
CA VAL A 268 6.55 8.76 25.59
C VAL A 268 5.97 9.16 26.95
N TRP A 269 4.94 8.44 27.41
CA TRP A 269 4.34 8.68 28.71
C TRP A 269 5.35 8.50 29.86
N TYR A 270 6.16 7.44 29.80
CA TYR A 270 7.17 7.15 30.84
C TYR A 270 8.34 8.12 30.79
N GLY A 271 8.80 8.50 29.58
CA GLY A 271 9.89 9.47 29.36
C GLY A 271 9.57 10.86 29.91
N ASN A 272 8.28 11.22 29.89
CA ASN A 272 7.73 12.44 30.46
C ASN A 272 8.43 13.74 29.96
N GLU A 273 8.86 13.73 28.67
CA GLU A 273 9.36 14.95 28.05
C GLU A 273 8.19 15.91 27.74
N PRO A 274 8.24 17.19 28.17
CA PRO A 274 7.08 18.08 28.11
C PRO A 274 6.46 18.20 26.70
N ASP A 275 7.27 18.33 25.67
CA ASP A 275 6.82 18.51 24.28
C ASP A 275 6.14 17.23 23.75
N GLU A 276 6.70 16.07 24.04
CA GLU A 276 6.13 14.79 23.64
C GLU A 276 4.83 14.46 24.39
N VAL A 277 4.81 14.71 25.71
CA VAL A 277 3.61 14.53 26.55
C VAL A 277 2.48 15.46 26.11
N ALA A 278 2.80 16.67 25.67
CA ALA A 278 1.79 17.59 25.16
C ALA A 278 1.13 17.06 23.87
N VAL A 279 1.91 16.51 22.92
CA VAL A 279 1.38 15.84 21.72
C VAL A 279 0.58 14.59 22.11
N LEU A 280 1.07 13.77 23.04
CA LEU A 280 0.38 12.60 23.56
C LEU A 280 -0.99 12.98 24.17
N THR A 281 -1.02 13.99 25.01
CA THR A 281 -2.26 14.50 25.63
C THR A 281 -3.24 15.02 24.58
N SER A 282 -2.75 15.71 23.57
CA SER A 282 -3.55 16.17 22.43
C SER A 282 -4.22 15.01 21.67
N ARG A 283 -3.53 13.86 21.55
CA ARG A 283 -4.08 12.63 20.94
C ARG A 283 -5.09 11.92 21.86
N LEU A 284 -4.81 11.82 23.16
CA LEU A 284 -5.66 11.06 24.08
C LEU A 284 -6.94 11.78 24.48
N SER A 285 -6.88 13.08 24.77
CA SER A 285 -7.98 13.87 25.32
C SER A 285 -8.15 15.26 24.71
N GLY A 286 -7.24 15.68 23.82
CA GLY A 286 -7.25 17.02 23.21
C GLY A 286 -7.89 17.04 21.81
N ALA A 287 -7.39 17.94 20.96
CA ALA A 287 -7.94 18.24 19.64
C ALA A 287 -7.94 17.04 18.68
N PHE A 288 -6.98 16.11 18.84
CA PHE A 288 -6.84 14.92 18.02
C PHE A 288 -7.44 13.64 18.65
N SER A 289 -8.20 13.76 19.75
CA SER A 289 -8.76 12.61 20.45
C SER A 289 -9.78 11.84 19.61
N THR A 290 -10.67 12.54 18.92
CA THR A 290 -11.66 11.88 18.04
C THR A 290 -11.02 11.05 16.94
N PRO A 291 -10.11 11.57 16.08
CA PRO A 291 -9.44 10.76 15.08
C PRO A 291 -8.57 9.64 15.70
N PHE A 292 -7.94 9.87 16.86
CA PHE A 292 -7.13 8.85 17.54
C PHE A 292 -7.96 7.65 18.02
N TRP A 293 -9.04 7.87 18.74
CA TRP A 293 -9.89 6.78 19.22
C TRP A 293 -10.67 6.10 18.10
N THR A 294 -11.02 6.84 17.03
CA THR A 294 -11.57 6.25 15.82
C THR A 294 -10.54 5.33 15.14
N MET A 295 -9.28 5.73 15.05
CA MET A 295 -8.18 4.91 14.55
C MET A 295 -8.05 3.61 15.35
N ILE A 296 -7.98 3.68 16.69
CA ILE A 296 -7.88 2.49 17.56
C ILE A 296 -9.07 1.56 17.35
N THR A 297 -10.28 2.12 17.28
CA THR A 297 -11.51 1.33 17.06
C THR A 297 -11.48 0.63 15.71
N CYS A 298 -11.10 1.34 14.66
CA CYS A 298 -11.07 0.81 13.29
C CYS A 298 -9.92 -0.18 13.06
N CYS A 299 -8.74 0.04 13.62
CA CYS A 299 -7.58 -0.82 13.42
C CYS A 299 -7.55 -2.04 14.35
N PHE A 300 -8.17 -1.97 15.52
CA PHE A 300 -8.08 -3.06 16.49
C PHE A 300 -9.44 -3.60 16.93
N VAL A 301 -10.32 -2.77 17.47
CA VAL A 301 -11.58 -3.26 18.08
C VAL A 301 -12.47 -3.96 17.05
N ILE A 302 -12.73 -3.32 15.90
CA ILE A 302 -13.57 -3.89 14.85
C ILE A 302 -12.96 -5.17 14.25
N PRO A 303 -11.67 -5.20 13.83
CA PRO A 303 -11.04 -6.43 13.36
C PRO A 303 -11.04 -7.54 14.42
N LEU A 304 -10.74 -7.23 15.68
CA LEU A 304 -10.76 -8.20 16.76
C LEU A 304 -12.15 -8.84 16.92
N CYS A 305 -13.21 -8.04 17.01
CA CYS A 305 -14.59 -8.54 17.18
C CYS A 305 -15.07 -9.40 16.00
N ILE A 306 -14.68 -9.02 14.77
CA ILE A 306 -15.17 -9.73 13.57
C ILE A 306 -14.30 -10.95 13.24
N LEU A 307 -12.97 -10.82 13.33
CA LEU A 307 -12.05 -11.83 12.80
C LEU A 307 -11.70 -12.93 13.82
N SER A 308 -11.88 -12.70 15.12
CA SER A 308 -11.57 -13.72 16.15
C SER A 308 -12.50 -14.93 16.06
N PHE A 309 -13.74 -14.72 15.70
CA PHE A 309 -14.72 -15.80 15.68
C PHE A 309 -14.96 -16.35 14.26
N LYS A 310 -14.90 -17.67 14.10
CA LYS A 310 -15.15 -18.33 12.80
C LYS A 310 -16.54 -18.00 12.22
N ARG A 311 -17.55 -17.73 13.08
CA ARG A 311 -18.91 -17.40 12.64
C ARG A 311 -19.02 -16.02 11.99
N THR A 312 -18.26 -15.04 12.45
CA THR A 312 -18.28 -13.65 11.95
C THR A 312 -17.24 -13.43 10.85
N ARG A 313 -16.18 -14.27 10.79
CA ARG A 313 -15.14 -14.24 9.76
C ARG A 313 -15.63 -14.83 8.43
N THR A 314 -16.73 -14.29 7.93
CA THR A 314 -17.27 -14.56 6.60
C THR A 314 -16.64 -13.63 5.57
N ILE A 315 -16.90 -13.82 4.27
CA ILE A 315 -16.45 -12.89 3.21
C ILE A 315 -16.92 -11.46 3.52
N ILE A 316 -18.20 -11.29 3.91
CA ILE A 316 -18.75 -9.97 4.25
C ILE A 316 -18.07 -9.42 5.50
N GLY A 317 -17.92 -10.24 6.54
CA GLY A 317 -17.25 -9.83 7.78
C GLY A 317 -15.81 -9.39 7.55
N THR A 318 -15.04 -10.14 6.74
CA THR A 318 -13.66 -9.76 6.39
C THR A 318 -13.61 -8.46 5.60
N VAL A 319 -14.56 -8.21 4.69
CA VAL A 319 -14.64 -6.94 3.94
C VAL A 319 -14.97 -5.77 4.86
N ILE A 320 -15.92 -5.92 5.78
CA ILE A 320 -16.26 -4.88 6.76
C ILE A 320 -15.04 -4.54 7.63
N ALA A 321 -14.36 -5.56 8.16
CA ALA A 321 -13.13 -5.37 8.91
C ALA A 321 -12.04 -4.68 8.08
N SER A 322 -11.89 -5.05 6.81
CA SER A 322 -10.92 -4.43 5.89
C SER A 322 -11.22 -2.96 5.60
N CYS A 323 -12.49 -2.61 5.41
CA CYS A 323 -12.89 -1.20 5.25
C CYS A 323 -12.56 -0.38 6.51
N ALA A 324 -12.87 -0.93 7.70
CA ALA A 324 -12.50 -0.28 8.96
C ALA A 324 -10.97 -0.10 9.06
N VAL A 325 -10.20 -1.15 8.78
CA VAL A 325 -8.72 -1.08 8.81
C VAL A 325 -8.18 -0.01 7.86
N LEU A 326 -8.66 0.09 6.62
CA LEU A 326 -8.18 1.15 5.70
C LEU A 326 -8.49 2.55 6.21
N ILE A 327 -9.67 2.77 6.77
CA ILE A 327 -10.02 4.06 7.39
C ILE A 327 -9.09 4.33 8.57
N GLY A 328 -8.91 3.36 9.46
CA GLY A 328 -8.06 3.50 10.64
C GLY A 328 -6.60 3.73 10.29
N MET A 329 -6.07 3.03 9.29
CA MET A 329 -4.68 3.18 8.82
C MET A 329 -4.45 4.53 8.11
N TRP A 330 -5.44 5.06 7.41
CA TRP A 330 -5.36 6.42 6.89
C TRP A 330 -5.35 7.45 8.02
N LEU A 331 -6.21 7.28 9.02
CA LEU A 331 -6.24 8.14 10.22
C LEU A 331 -4.93 8.05 11.01
N GLU A 332 -4.32 6.88 11.09
CA GLU A 332 -3.01 6.72 11.72
C GLU A 332 -1.96 7.60 11.05
N ARG A 333 -1.86 7.55 9.70
CA ARG A 333 -0.92 8.40 8.96
C ARG A 333 -1.23 9.89 9.15
N PHE A 334 -2.51 10.23 9.15
CA PHE A 334 -2.96 11.58 9.46
C PHE A 334 -2.50 12.03 10.86
N ILE A 335 -2.69 11.20 11.89
CA ILE A 335 -2.30 11.52 13.26
C ILE A 335 -0.79 11.62 13.38
N ILE A 336 -0.03 10.66 12.84
CA ILE A 336 1.44 10.71 12.89
C ILE A 336 1.95 12.01 12.26
N VAL A 337 1.48 12.36 11.06
CA VAL A 337 1.99 13.53 10.33
C VAL A 337 1.52 14.84 10.97
N ILE A 338 0.23 14.98 11.22
CA ILE A 338 -0.38 16.28 11.50
C ILE A 338 -0.36 16.62 12.99
N SER A 339 -0.66 15.67 13.89
CA SER A 339 -0.70 15.99 15.31
C SER A 339 0.67 16.41 15.87
N SER A 340 1.73 15.73 15.45
CA SER A 340 3.09 16.07 15.83
C SER A 340 3.55 17.39 15.20
N ALA A 341 3.24 17.62 13.93
CA ALA A 341 3.57 18.86 13.24
C ALA A 341 2.77 20.08 13.76
N SER A 342 1.59 19.86 14.33
CA SER A 342 0.74 20.91 14.90
C SER A 342 1.28 21.48 16.22
N TYR A 343 2.26 20.80 16.82
CA TYR A 343 2.86 21.27 18.06
C TYR A 343 3.98 22.29 17.76
N PRO A 344 3.95 23.52 18.38
CA PRO A 344 4.96 24.53 18.13
C PRO A 344 6.33 24.09 18.67
N ARG A 345 7.38 24.28 17.87
CA ARG A 345 8.77 23.89 18.19
C ARG A 345 9.54 24.97 18.92
N SER A 346 8.98 26.15 19.08
CA SER A 346 9.60 27.25 19.77
C SER A 346 8.57 28.19 20.34
N GLU A 347 8.94 28.93 21.37
CA GLU A 347 8.12 29.99 22.01
C GLU A 347 7.66 31.09 21.02
N PHE A 348 8.36 31.25 19.90
CA PHE A 348 8.01 32.20 18.83
C PHE A 348 6.91 31.70 17.89
N MET A 349 6.45 30.46 18.02
CA MET A 349 5.39 29.86 17.21
C MET A 349 4.05 29.74 17.96
N HIS A 350 3.69 30.79 18.72
CA HIS A 350 2.53 30.77 19.63
C HIS A 350 1.15 30.59 18.95
N ASP A 351 1.02 30.90 17.68
CA ASP A 351 -0.25 30.82 16.95
C ASP A 351 -0.37 29.54 16.11
N GLY A 352 0.01 28.38 16.68
CA GLY A 352 -0.20 27.08 16.07
C GLY A 352 -1.68 26.80 15.87
N GLY A 353 -2.25 27.27 14.76
CA GLY A 353 -3.59 26.91 14.34
C GLY A 353 -3.69 25.41 14.05
N LEU A 354 -4.82 24.80 14.40
CA LEU A 354 -5.13 23.43 13.98
C LEU A 354 -5.14 23.37 12.45
N TYR A 355 -4.44 22.39 11.90
CA TYR A 355 -4.46 22.16 10.48
C TYR A 355 -5.90 21.88 9.99
N SER A 356 -6.32 22.59 8.96
CA SER A 356 -7.58 22.39 8.27
C SER A 356 -7.29 22.12 6.79
N PRO A 357 -7.64 20.94 6.26
CA PRO A 357 -7.43 20.63 4.85
C PRO A 357 -8.16 21.63 3.94
N ALA A 358 -7.44 22.18 2.97
CA ALA A 358 -8.04 23.04 1.95
C ALA A 358 -8.76 22.22 0.87
N LEU A 359 -9.66 22.88 0.14
CA LEU A 359 -10.42 22.23 -0.95
C LEU A 359 -9.49 21.58 -1.99
N VAL A 360 -8.36 22.21 -2.28
CA VAL A 360 -7.36 21.70 -3.23
C VAL A 360 -6.82 20.34 -2.77
N GLU A 361 -6.45 20.21 -1.50
CA GLU A 361 -5.92 18.95 -0.93
C GLU A 361 -6.98 17.85 -0.92
N ILE A 362 -8.22 18.18 -0.56
CA ILE A 362 -9.35 17.24 -0.57
C ILE A 362 -9.65 16.77 -1.99
N ALA A 363 -9.69 17.69 -2.96
CA ALA A 363 -9.96 17.37 -4.36
C ALA A 363 -8.87 16.48 -4.96
N LEU A 364 -7.60 16.78 -4.68
CA LEU A 364 -6.47 15.96 -5.11
C LEU A 364 -6.48 14.57 -4.45
N THR A 365 -6.80 14.48 -3.16
CA THR A 365 -6.99 13.21 -2.47
C THR A 365 -8.08 12.36 -3.13
N ALA A 366 -9.25 12.95 -3.39
CA ALA A 366 -10.34 12.27 -4.08
C ALA A 366 -9.94 11.82 -5.50
N ALA A 367 -9.20 12.67 -6.23
CA ALA A 367 -8.70 12.35 -7.57
C ALA A 367 -7.70 11.19 -7.55
N GLN A 368 -6.86 11.06 -6.51
CA GLN A 368 -5.95 9.92 -6.36
C GLN A 368 -6.69 8.61 -6.20
N PHE A 369 -7.67 8.54 -5.29
CA PHE A 369 -8.47 7.33 -5.13
C PHE A 369 -9.23 6.98 -6.40
N ALA A 370 -9.76 7.99 -7.11
CA ALA A 370 -10.42 7.79 -8.40
C ALA A 370 -9.45 7.30 -9.48
N CYS A 371 -8.23 7.83 -9.52
CA CYS A 371 -7.17 7.42 -10.45
C CYS A 371 -6.70 5.98 -10.16
N PHE A 372 -6.47 5.65 -8.89
CA PHE A 372 -6.15 4.28 -8.46
C PHE A 372 -7.21 3.29 -8.93
N ALA A 373 -8.49 3.58 -8.67
CA ALA A 373 -9.60 2.74 -9.12
C ALA A 373 -9.68 2.64 -10.64
N LEU A 374 -9.47 3.74 -11.37
CA LEU A 374 -9.47 3.75 -12.84
C LEU A 374 -8.33 2.91 -13.42
N LEU A 375 -7.11 3.05 -12.92
CA LEU A 375 -5.96 2.26 -13.34
C LEU A 375 -6.21 0.76 -13.12
N TYR A 376 -6.79 0.41 -11.97
CA TYR A 376 -7.13 -0.98 -11.66
C TYR A 376 -8.21 -1.54 -12.61
N ILE A 377 -9.25 -0.76 -12.91
CA ILE A 377 -10.30 -1.14 -13.88
C ILE A 377 -9.73 -1.30 -15.29
N VAL A 378 -8.87 -0.39 -15.72
CA VAL A 378 -8.22 -0.47 -17.03
C VAL A 378 -7.32 -1.72 -17.10
N PHE A 379 -6.53 -1.97 -16.07
CA PHE A 379 -5.70 -3.16 -15.99
C PHE A 379 -6.55 -4.45 -16.06
N ALA A 380 -7.63 -4.51 -15.30
CA ALA A 380 -8.54 -5.65 -15.28
C ALA A 380 -9.23 -5.93 -16.62
N LYS A 381 -9.38 -4.90 -17.47
CA LYS A 381 -9.95 -5.05 -18.83
C LYS A 381 -8.92 -5.44 -19.88
N LEU A 382 -7.68 -5.04 -19.70
CA LEU A 382 -6.60 -5.28 -20.67
C LEU A 382 -5.81 -6.56 -20.38
N PHE A 383 -5.70 -6.93 -19.10
CA PHE A 383 -4.88 -8.04 -18.65
C PHE A 383 -5.68 -9.03 -17.80
N PRO A 384 -5.37 -10.32 -17.83
CA PRO A 384 -6.04 -11.31 -17.01
C PRO A 384 -5.65 -11.09 -15.53
N LEU A 385 -6.65 -10.93 -14.67
CA LEU A 385 -6.44 -10.71 -13.22
C LEU A 385 -5.98 -11.98 -12.51
N VAL A 386 -6.39 -13.14 -13.02
CA VAL A 386 -5.95 -14.45 -12.55
C VAL A 386 -4.91 -14.97 -13.52
N SER A 387 -3.80 -15.47 -13.02
CA SER A 387 -2.75 -16.04 -13.84
C SER A 387 -3.22 -17.33 -14.52
N ILE A 388 -3.40 -17.30 -15.83
CA ILE A 388 -3.93 -18.44 -16.59
C ILE A 388 -2.94 -19.60 -16.57
N TRP A 389 -1.66 -19.31 -16.75
CA TRP A 389 -0.64 -20.35 -16.82
C TRP A 389 -0.32 -20.96 -15.45
N GLU A 390 -0.24 -20.16 -14.38
CA GLU A 390 0.02 -20.66 -13.02
C GLU A 390 -1.14 -21.53 -12.48
N VAL A 391 -2.39 -21.16 -12.80
CA VAL A 391 -3.56 -21.99 -12.43
C VAL A 391 -3.54 -23.31 -13.16
N LYS A 392 -3.26 -23.31 -14.47
CA LYS A 392 -3.14 -24.56 -15.25
C LYS A 392 -2.03 -25.47 -14.75
N GLU A 393 -0.90 -24.91 -14.36
CA GLU A 393 0.20 -25.66 -13.78
C GLU A 393 -0.21 -26.29 -12.44
N GLY A 394 -0.97 -25.57 -11.59
CA GLY A 394 -1.53 -26.09 -10.35
C GLY A 394 -2.48 -27.26 -10.58
N ASP A 395 -3.43 -27.11 -11.51
CA ASP A 395 -4.37 -28.18 -11.85
C ASP A 395 -3.64 -29.45 -12.35
N GLN A 396 -2.57 -29.29 -13.11
CA GLN A 396 -1.74 -30.43 -13.56
C GLN A 396 -1.00 -31.11 -12.40
N THR A 397 -0.44 -30.32 -11.48
CA THR A 397 0.26 -30.83 -10.31
C THR A 397 -0.69 -31.57 -9.36
N GLU A 398 -1.91 -31.06 -9.13
CA GLU A 398 -2.94 -31.75 -8.36
C GLU A 398 -3.34 -33.08 -9.01
N LEU A 399 -3.55 -33.09 -10.34
CA LEU A 399 -3.89 -34.29 -11.09
C LEU A 399 -2.77 -35.34 -11.02
N GLU A 400 -1.51 -34.93 -11.16
CA GLU A 400 -0.35 -35.83 -11.04
C GLU A 400 -0.22 -36.39 -9.61
N ALA A 401 -0.47 -35.58 -8.57
CA ALA A 401 -0.47 -36.01 -7.19
C ALA A 401 -1.59 -37.04 -6.89
N GLU A 402 -2.79 -36.81 -7.43
CA GLU A 402 -3.89 -37.78 -7.33
C GLU A 402 -3.57 -39.11 -8.02
N LEU A 403 -2.97 -39.06 -9.21
CA LEU A 403 -2.57 -40.24 -9.96
C LEU A 403 -1.43 -41.03 -9.29
N THR A 404 -0.56 -40.38 -8.57
CA THR A 404 0.58 -40.96 -7.86
C THR A 404 0.28 -41.37 -6.41
N GLY A 405 -0.94 -41.16 -5.93
CA GLY A 405 -1.36 -41.54 -4.57
C GLY A 405 -0.70 -40.72 -3.43
N THR A 406 -0.09 -39.60 -3.74
CA THR A 406 0.56 -38.72 -2.77
C THR A 406 -0.36 -37.64 -2.17
N ALA A 407 -1.65 -37.66 -2.54
CA ALA A 407 -2.64 -36.64 -2.15
C ALA A 407 -3.08 -36.71 -0.66
N GLU A 408 -2.71 -37.74 0.09
CA GLU A 408 -3.15 -37.89 1.51
C GLU A 408 -2.28 -37.14 2.55
N ALA A 409 -1.22 -36.46 2.14
CA ALA A 409 -0.26 -35.84 3.08
C ALA A 409 -0.37 -34.33 3.24
N GLN A 410 -1.35 -33.65 2.61
CA GLN A 410 -1.43 -32.18 2.61
C GLN A 410 -2.78 -31.59 3.02
N LEU A 411 -3.56 -32.29 3.83
CA LEU A 411 -4.77 -31.71 4.47
C LEU A 411 -4.51 -31.28 5.91
#